data_b35157142c07adeebcaa90440893669b
#
_entry.id   b35157142c07adeebcaa90440893669b
#
_cell.length_a   1.000
_cell.length_b   1.000
_cell.length_c   1.000
_cell.angle_alpha   90.00
_cell.angle_beta   90.00
_cell.angle_gamma   90.00
#
_symmetry.space_group_name_H-M   'P 1'
#
loop_
_entity.id
_entity.type
_entity.pdbx_description
1 polymer ?
#
loop_
_entity_poly.entity_id
_entity_poly.type
_entity_poly.pdbx_seq_one_letter_code
_entity_poly.pdbx_strand_id
1 'polypeptide(L)'
;GYTEKQWGRKATELPAFIIRRLPVRLTYDNNYFNDTYQGIPIGGYTQIVEKMLSHDNITVETGVDFFDRKEEYLKEYDKVVFTGMIDQFFDYKLGELEYRSLRFETEVLDEDNHQGNAVVNYTDAETPYTRIIEHKHFEFGKGEKGKTVITREYPADWKRGDEPYYPVNDSKNNSLYKQYQELAS
;
A
#
# COMPACT_ATOMS: atom_id res chain seq x y z
N GLY A 1 -8.67 -11.44 -14.61
CA GLY A 1 -7.41 -10.68 -14.80
C GLY A 1 -6.86 -10.12 -13.51
N TYR A 2 -5.71 -9.43 -13.56
CA TYR A 2 -5.02 -8.88 -12.38
C TYR A 2 -5.94 -8.10 -11.42
N THR A 3 -6.75 -7.20 -11.96
CA THR A 3 -7.69 -6.37 -11.19
C THR A 3 -8.71 -7.23 -10.43
N GLU A 4 -9.22 -8.28 -11.05
CA GLU A 4 -10.17 -9.20 -10.41
C GLU A 4 -9.53 -9.96 -9.26
N LYS A 5 -8.28 -10.42 -9.43
CA LYS A 5 -7.49 -11.05 -8.35
C LYS A 5 -7.31 -10.10 -7.17
N GLN A 6 -6.85 -8.88 -7.43
CA GLN A 6 -6.54 -7.89 -6.40
C GLN A 6 -7.78 -7.49 -5.60
N TRP A 7 -8.92 -7.30 -6.28
CA TRP A 7 -10.15 -6.80 -5.66
C TRP A 7 -11.12 -7.91 -5.23
N GLY A 8 -10.90 -9.16 -5.66
CA GLY A 8 -11.81 -10.28 -5.38
C GLY A 8 -13.19 -10.12 -6.02
N ARG A 9 -13.32 -9.24 -7.03
CA ARG A 9 -14.59 -8.91 -7.73
C ARG A 9 -14.35 -8.84 -9.23
N LYS A 10 -15.41 -9.09 -10.04
CA LYS A 10 -15.32 -8.95 -11.50
C LYS A 10 -15.03 -7.52 -11.90
N ALA A 11 -14.25 -7.33 -12.96
CA ALA A 11 -13.88 -5.99 -13.45
C ALA A 11 -15.11 -5.12 -13.79
N THR A 12 -16.22 -5.76 -14.24
CA THR A 12 -17.50 -5.10 -14.54
C THR A 12 -18.25 -4.58 -13.32
N GLU A 13 -17.91 -5.05 -12.13
CA GLU A 13 -18.51 -4.65 -10.85
C GLU A 13 -17.70 -3.55 -10.15
N LEU A 14 -16.53 -3.21 -10.71
CA LEU A 14 -15.63 -2.21 -10.15
C LEU A 14 -15.88 -0.83 -10.77
N PRO A 15 -15.72 0.26 -10.00
CA PRO A 15 -15.83 1.61 -10.52
C PRO A 15 -14.83 1.87 -11.65
N ALA A 16 -15.28 2.53 -12.72
CA ALA A 16 -14.49 2.78 -13.92
C ALA A 16 -13.17 3.54 -13.66
N PHE A 17 -13.09 4.34 -12.59
CA PHE A 17 -11.87 5.10 -12.27
C PHE A 17 -10.68 4.18 -11.94
N ILE A 18 -10.91 2.98 -11.43
CA ILE A 18 -9.86 1.99 -11.14
C ILE A 18 -9.11 1.61 -12.43
N ILE A 19 -9.84 1.47 -13.54
CA ILE A 19 -9.26 1.09 -14.83
C ILE A 19 -8.72 2.33 -15.58
N ARG A 20 -9.36 3.49 -15.45
CA ARG A 20 -8.94 4.74 -16.14
C ARG A 20 -7.55 5.22 -15.77
N ARG A 21 -7.01 4.82 -14.63
CA ARG A 21 -5.65 5.17 -14.21
C ARG A 21 -4.56 4.43 -14.99
N LEU A 22 -4.91 3.36 -15.71
CA LEU A 22 -3.93 2.59 -16.49
C LEU A 22 -3.57 3.38 -17.75
N PRO A 23 -2.27 3.57 -18.05
CA PRO A 23 -1.85 4.28 -19.25
C PRO A 23 -2.07 3.40 -20.48
N VAL A 24 -3.15 3.65 -21.23
CA VAL A 24 -3.38 3.03 -22.52
C VAL A 24 -2.80 3.95 -23.60
N ARG A 25 -1.75 3.50 -24.30
CA ARG A 25 -1.05 4.26 -25.34
C ARG A 25 -1.02 3.45 -26.63
N LEU A 26 -1.11 4.15 -27.75
CA LEU A 26 -0.95 3.59 -29.10
C LEU A 26 0.47 3.83 -29.66
N THR A 27 1.46 3.77 -28.77
CA THR A 27 2.88 3.96 -29.06
C THR A 27 3.71 2.87 -28.39
N TYR A 28 4.95 2.66 -28.85
CA TYR A 28 5.92 1.73 -28.26
C TYR A 28 6.62 2.32 -27.02
N ASP A 29 5.86 2.95 -26.12
CA ASP A 29 6.36 3.48 -24.87
C ASP A 29 5.93 2.58 -23.70
N ASN A 30 6.89 1.92 -23.06
CA ASN A 30 6.69 0.99 -21.95
C ASN A 30 6.71 1.67 -20.58
N ASN A 31 6.94 2.99 -20.51
CA ASN A 31 6.91 3.69 -19.23
C ASN A 31 5.50 3.73 -18.66
N TYR A 32 5.34 3.40 -17.38
CA TYR A 32 4.06 3.52 -16.70
C TYR A 32 3.69 4.97 -16.45
N PHE A 33 4.67 5.80 -16.05
CA PHE A 33 4.50 7.22 -15.79
C PHE A 33 5.12 8.08 -16.91
N ASN A 34 4.68 9.32 -17.02
CA ASN A 34 5.25 10.33 -17.95
C ASN A 34 6.21 11.29 -17.24
N ASP A 35 6.65 10.96 -16.02
CA ASP A 35 7.53 11.81 -15.24
C ASP A 35 8.93 11.88 -15.85
N THR A 36 9.49 13.09 -15.88
CA THR A 36 10.84 13.33 -16.40
C THR A 36 11.92 12.64 -15.55
N TYR A 37 11.70 12.56 -14.24
CA TYR A 37 12.61 11.93 -13.30
C TYR A 37 11.89 10.80 -12.57
N GLN A 38 12.46 9.62 -12.64
CA GLN A 38 11.95 8.42 -11.97
C GLN A 38 13.13 7.70 -11.31
N GLY A 39 12.95 7.22 -10.09
CA GLY A 39 14.02 6.50 -9.40
C GLY A 39 13.60 5.98 -8.04
N ILE A 40 14.48 5.20 -7.45
CA ILE A 40 14.40 4.71 -6.08
C ILE A 40 15.60 5.30 -5.33
N PRO A 41 15.41 5.82 -4.10
CA PRO A 41 16.51 6.38 -3.34
C PRO A 41 17.59 5.32 -3.04
N ILE A 42 18.84 5.64 -3.30
CA ILE A 42 19.97 4.78 -2.92
C ILE A 42 20.00 4.69 -1.39
N GLY A 43 19.97 3.46 -0.86
CA GLY A 43 19.90 3.22 0.59
C GLY A 43 18.50 3.24 1.19
N GLY A 44 17.46 3.32 0.35
CA GLY A 44 16.05 3.19 0.77
C GLY A 44 15.36 4.51 1.13
N TYR A 45 14.08 4.42 1.44
CA TYR A 45 13.21 5.59 1.66
C TYR A 45 13.34 6.21 3.04
N THR A 46 13.79 5.47 4.05
CA THR A 46 13.87 5.93 5.46
C THR A 46 14.66 7.22 5.59
N GLN A 47 15.81 7.33 4.92
CA GLN A 47 16.65 8.53 4.96
C GLN A 47 15.97 9.80 4.41
N ILE A 48 15.00 9.66 3.50
CA ILE A 48 14.21 10.80 3.02
C ILE A 48 13.31 11.31 4.15
N VAL A 49 12.61 10.37 4.79
CA VAL A 49 11.73 10.69 5.93
C VAL A 49 12.53 11.30 7.07
N GLU A 50 13.68 10.72 7.42
CA GLU A 50 14.59 11.27 8.43
C GLU A 50 14.99 12.71 8.12
N LYS A 51 15.36 13.02 6.86
CA LYS A 51 15.69 14.38 6.45
C LYS A 51 14.49 15.33 6.52
N MET A 52 13.30 14.87 6.15
CA MET A 52 12.08 15.69 6.25
C MET A 52 11.72 16.01 7.69
N LEU A 53 12.04 15.11 8.62
CA LEU A 53 11.74 15.23 10.06
C LEU A 53 12.88 15.82 10.88
N SER A 54 14.01 16.19 10.28
CA SER A 54 15.23 16.64 11.01
C SER A 54 15.21 18.08 11.47
N HIS A 55 14.11 18.83 11.29
CA HIS A 55 14.02 20.23 11.71
C HIS A 55 13.83 20.34 13.23
N ASP A 56 14.48 21.31 13.88
CA ASP A 56 14.48 21.50 15.34
C ASP A 56 13.08 21.66 15.96
N ASN A 57 12.10 22.14 15.18
CA ASN A 57 10.73 22.31 15.63
C ASN A 57 9.86 21.03 15.42
N ILE A 58 10.45 19.93 15.03
CA ILE A 58 9.76 18.65 14.82
C ILE A 58 10.24 17.67 15.87
N THR A 59 9.33 17.18 16.68
CA THR A 59 9.58 16.07 17.61
C THR A 59 8.94 14.80 17.03
N VAL A 60 9.71 13.72 16.96
CA VAL A 60 9.28 12.42 16.44
C VAL A 60 9.25 11.41 17.58
N GLU A 61 8.11 10.81 17.81
CA GLU A 61 7.96 9.70 18.73
C GLU A 61 7.58 8.44 17.93
N THR A 62 8.28 7.34 18.16
CA THR A 62 8.02 6.04 17.52
C THR A 62 7.61 5.00 18.57
N GLY A 63 6.89 3.96 18.13
CA GLY A 63 6.40 2.92 19.03
C GLY A 63 5.25 3.38 19.93
N VAL A 64 4.54 4.44 19.53
CA VAL A 64 3.39 5.00 20.27
C VAL A 64 2.12 4.71 19.48
N ASP A 65 1.14 4.08 20.14
CA ASP A 65 -0.21 4.00 19.59
C ASP A 65 -0.97 5.29 19.95
N PHE A 66 -1.50 5.96 18.94
CA PHE A 66 -2.29 7.18 19.13
C PHE A 66 -3.49 6.97 20.06
N PHE A 67 -4.12 5.81 20.02
CA PHE A 67 -5.32 5.51 20.80
C PHE A 67 -5.06 5.32 22.28
N ASP A 68 -3.83 5.01 22.69
CA ASP A 68 -3.45 4.93 24.12
C ASP A 68 -3.55 6.28 24.82
N ARG A 69 -3.36 7.39 24.07
CA ARG A 69 -3.34 8.75 24.59
C ARG A 69 -4.19 9.75 23.80
N LYS A 70 -5.17 9.26 23.03
CA LYS A 70 -6.01 10.06 22.13
C LYS A 70 -6.61 11.30 22.82
N GLU A 71 -7.27 11.11 23.97
CA GLU A 71 -7.90 12.21 24.71
C GLU A 71 -6.91 13.23 25.26
N GLU A 72 -5.69 12.81 25.54
CA GLU A 72 -4.61 13.69 25.97
C GLU A 72 -4.14 14.55 24.80
N TYR A 73 -3.83 13.93 23.65
CA TYR A 73 -3.39 14.66 22.45
C TYR A 73 -4.44 15.67 21.95
N LEU A 74 -5.73 15.30 21.99
CA LEU A 74 -6.82 16.19 21.58
C LEU A 74 -6.98 17.42 22.50
N LYS A 75 -6.46 17.37 23.73
CA LYS A 75 -6.47 18.49 24.67
C LYS A 75 -5.17 19.31 24.65
N GLU A 76 -4.06 18.65 24.39
CA GLU A 76 -2.72 19.26 24.47
C GLU A 76 -2.39 20.08 23.22
N TYR A 77 -2.82 19.61 22.04
CA TYR A 77 -2.44 20.24 20.77
C TYR A 77 -3.60 21.06 20.17
N ASP A 78 -3.28 22.24 19.63
CA ASP A 78 -4.25 23.09 18.94
C ASP A 78 -4.87 22.43 17.70
N LYS A 79 -4.12 21.54 17.04
CA LYS A 79 -4.56 20.79 15.88
C LYS A 79 -3.96 19.38 15.88
N VAL A 80 -4.79 18.42 15.57
CA VAL A 80 -4.38 17.02 15.40
C VAL A 80 -4.71 16.58 13.96
N VAL A 81 -3.72 16.07 13.23
CA VAL A 81 -3.90 15.47 11.91
C VAL A 81 -3.73 13.97 12.05
N PHE A 82 -4.84 13.25 12.10
CA PHE A 82 -4.84 11.80 12.18
C PHE A 82 -4.88 11.19 10.77
N THR A 83 -3.89 10.37 10.43
CA THR A 83 -3.75 9.75 9.10
C THR A 83 -4.15 8.28 9.07
N GLY A 84 -4.64 7.73 10.19
CA GLY A 84 -5.14 6.37 10.29
C GLY A 84 -6.58 6.22 9.77
N MET A 85 -7.22 5.11 10.12
CA MET A 85 -8.60 4.81 9.69
C MET A 85 -9.59 5.75 10.37
N ILE A 86 -10.40 6.46 9.58
CA ILE A 86 -11.35 7.45 10.09
C ILE A 86 -12.45 6.81 10.97
N ASP A 87 -12.91 5.64 10.60
CA ASP A 87 -13.91 4.88 11.37
C ASP A 87 -13.37 4.44 12.73
N GLN A 88 -12.10 4.03 12.81
CA GLN A 88 -11.41 3.73 14.06
C GLN A 88 -11.27 4.98 14.93
N PHE A 89 -10.95 6.13 14.34
CA PHE A 89 -10.88 7.39 15.09
C PHE A 89 -12.18 7.72 15.84
N PHE A 90 -13.31 7.39 15.23
CA PHE A 90 -14.65 7.57 15.81
C PHE A 90 -15.22 6.31 16.47
N ASP A 91 -14.37 5.36 16.89
CA ASP A 91 -14.75 4.14 17.59
C ASP A 91 -15.81 3.31 16.84
N TYR A 92 -15.76 3.36 15.50
CA TYR A 92 -16.67 2.65 14.58
C TYR A 92 -18.16 2.94 14.77
N LYS A 93 -18.52 4.08 15.35
CA LYS A 93 -19.89 4.43 15.76
C LYS A 93 -20.92 4.45 14.62
N LEU A 94 -20.49 4.61 13.36
CA LEU A 94 -21.35 4.55 12.18
C LEU A 94 -21.22 3.20 11.43
N GLY A 95 -20.37 2.31 11.90
CA GLY A 95 -20.02 1.05 11.26
C GLY A 95 -18.61 1.04 10.70
N GLU A 96 -18.15 -0.13 10.26
CA GLU A 96 -16.80 -0.34 9.73
C GLU A 96 -16.75 -0.07 8.23
N LEU A 97 -15.69 0.63 7.80
CA LEU A 97 -15.28 0.70 6.41
C LEU A 97 -14.57 -0.60 6.01
N GLU A 98 -14.74 -1.01 4.78
CA GLU A 98 -14.14 -2.23 4.27
C GLU A 98 -12.79 -1.94 3.60
N TYR A 99 -11.84 -2.85 3.81
CA TYR A 99 -10.51 -2.79 3.23
C TYR A 99 -10.15 -4.11 2.55
N ARG A 100 -9.13 -4.06 1.72
CA ARG A 100 -8.42 -5.25 1.25
C ARG A 100 -7.07 -5.31 1.94
N SER A 101 -6.63 -6.52 2.24
CA SER A 101 -5.33 -6.79 2.82
C SER A 101 -4.44 -7.57 1.85
N LEU A 102 -3.19 -7.75 2.25
CA LEU A 102 -2.19 -8.54 1.53
C LEU A 102 -1.53 -9.51 2.49
N ARG A 103 -1.16 -10.67 1.97
CA ARG A 103 -0.34 -11.65 2.65
C ARG A 103 0.93 -11.88 1.84
N PHE A 104 2.06 -11.92 2.52
CA PHE A 104 3.37 -12.08 1.91
C PHE A 104 4.01 -13.39 2.33
N GLU A 105 4.63 -14.08 1.37
CA GLU A 105 5.48 -15.26 1.61
C GLU A 105 6.87 -14.97 1.04
N THR A 106 7.86 -14.87 1.93
CA THR A 106 9.24 -14.59 1.57
C THR A 106 10.07 -15.87 1.63
N GLU A 107 10.88 -16.09 0.61
CA GLU A 107 11.73 -17.27 0.44
C GLU A 107 13.11 -16.87 -0.07
N VAL A 108 14.13 -17.57 0.43
CA VAL A 108 15.51 -17.48 -0.07
C VAL A 108 15.74 -18.66 -1.01
N LEU A 109 16.12 -18.34 -2.25
CA LEU A 109 16.41 -19.34 -3.29
C LEU A 109 17.92 -19.46 -3.49
N ASP A 110 18.40 -20.68 -3.73
CA ASP A 110 19.81 -20.99 -4.04
C ASP A 110 20.07 -20.82 -5.56
N GLU A 111 19.81 -19.60 -6.06
CA GLU A 111 20.05 -19.19 -7.44
C GLU A 111 20.39 -17.70 -7.53
N ASP A 112 21.16 -17.29 -8.53
CA ASP A 112 21.58 -15.89 -8.64
C ASP A 112 20.43 -14.96 -9.08
N ASN A 113 19.49 -15.48 -9.83
CA ASN A 113 18.42 -14.69 -10.47
C ASN A 113 17.21 -15.57 -10.77
N HIS A 114 16.06 -15.20 -10.22
CA HIS A 114 14.82 -15.95 -10.37
C HIS A 114 13.99 -15.50 -11.58
N GLN A 115 13.77 -14.20 -11.72
CA GLN A 115 12.87 -13.67 -12.74
C GLN A 115 13.48 -12.55 -13.60
N GLY A 116 14.68 -12.09 -13.29
CA GLY A 116 15.39 -11.08 -14.08
C GLY A 116 14.83 -9.66 -13.96
N ASN A 117 13.89 -9.43 -13.07
CA ASN A 117 13.24 -8.13 -12.85
C ASN A 117 12.80 -8.00 -11.39
N ALA A 118 12.71 -6.78 -10.90
CA ALA A 118 12.31 -6.50 -9.51
C ALA A 118 10.88 -6.96 -9.22
N VAL A 119 9.94 -6.77 -10.15
CA VAL A 119 8.53 -7.13 -9.96
C VAL A 119 7.95 -7.74 -11.23
N VAL A 120 7.33 -8.91 -11.10
CA VAL A 120 6.54 -9.55 -12.16
C VAL A 120 5.11 -9.77 -11.67
N ASN A 121 4.12 -9.26 -12.40
CA ASN A 121 2.70 -9.43 -12.11
C ASN A 121 2.12 -10.64 -12.84
N TYR A 122 1.34 -11.45 -12.13
CA TYR A 122 0.66 -12.64 -12.65
C TYR A 122 -0.83 -12.34 -12.85
N THR A 123 -1.25 -12.29 -14.11
CA THR A 123 -2.60 -11.84 -14.49
C THR A 123 -3.57 -12.98 -14.75
N ASP A 124 -3.07 -14.22 -14.84
CA ASP A 124 -3.87 -15.44 -15.01
C ASP A 124 -4.69 -15.75 -13.75
N ALA A 125 -5.70 -16.62 -13.87
CA ALA A 125 -6.57 -16.98 -12.75
C ALA A 125 -6.03 -18.16 -11.93
N GLU A 126 -5.16 -18.97 -12.52
CA GLU A 126 -4.63 -20.19 -11.93
C GLU A 126 -3.57 -19.90 -10.86
N THR A 127 -2.76 -18.87 -11.07
CA THR A 127 -1.72 -18.45 -10.12
C THR A 127 -2.36 -17.75 -8.90
N PRO A 128 -2.16 -18.24 -7.67
CA PRO A 128 -2.87 -17.72 -6.50
C PRO A 128 -2.35 -16.36 -6.00
N TYR A 129 -1.11 -15.99 -6.33
CA TYR A 129 -0.51 -14.70 -5.97
C TYR A 129 -0.66 -13.68 -7.11
N THR A 130 -0.58 -12.40 -6.76
CA THR A 130 -0.69 -11.29 -7.71
C THR A 130 0.64 -10.92 -8.33
N ARG A 131 1.74 -11.11 -7.58
CA ARG A 131 3.09 -10.79 -8.04
C ARG A 131 4.16 -11.56 -7.30
N ILE A 132 5.34 -11.62 -7.92
CA ILE A 132 6.60 -11.94 -7.27
C ILE A 132 7.48 -10.68 -7.26
N ILE A 133 8.07 -10.40 -6.12
CA ILE A 133 9.07 -9.36 -5.91
C ILE A 133 10.40 -10.06 -5.73
N GLU A 134 11.41 -9.76 -6.57
CA GLU A 134 12.79 -10.20 -6.40
C GLU A 134 13.63 -9.02 -5.94
N HIS A 135 13.97 -8.99 -4.65
CA HIS A 135 14.44 -7.79 -3.95
C HIS A 135 15.77 -7.24 -4.47
N LYS A 136 16.72 -8.11 -4.83
CA LYS A 136 18.06 -7.67 -5.31
C LYS A 136 18.02 -6.73 -6.52
N HIS A 137 17.00 -6.82 -7.37
CA HIS A 137 16.89 -5.98 -8.56
C HIS A 137 16.58 -4.52 -8.28
N PHE A 138 16.04 -4.18 -7.09
CA PHE A 138 15.92 -2.79 -6.67
C PHE A 138 17.27 -2.15 -6.34
N GLU A 139 18.29 -2.96 -6.03
CA GLU A 139 19.67 -2.57 -5.74
C GLU A 139 20.65 -2.96 -6.88
N PHE A 140 20.18 -2.98 -8.12
CA PHE A 140 20.98 -3.32 -9.30
C PHE A 140 21.66 -4.70 -9.23
N GLY A 141 21.00 -5.69 -8.68
CA GLY A 141 21.50 -7.05 -8.53
C GLY A 141 22.50 -7.24 -7.37
N LYS A 142 22.64 -6.25 -6.49
CA LYS A 142 23.47 -6.41 -5.28
C LYS A 142 22.85 -7.46 -4.34
N GLY A 143 23.71 -8.27 -3.75
CA GLY A 143 23.32 -9.31 -2.82
C GLY A 143 24.37 -10.44 -2.76
N GLU A 144 24.06 -11.47 -2.00
CA GLU A 144 24.88 -12.68 -1.92
C GLU A 144 24.87 -13.40 -3.26
N LYS A 145 26.06 -13.80 -3.73
CA LYS A 145 26.21 -14.54 -4.99
C LYS A 145 25.67 -15.96 -4.81
N GLY A 146 24.95 -16.47 -5.80
CA GLY A 146 24.32 -17.80 -5.74
C GLY A 146 23.02 -17.83 -4.93
N LYS A 147 22.52 -16.68 -4.44
CA LYS A 147 21.26 -16.60 -3.73
C LYS A 147 20.42 -15.40 -4.14
N THR A 148 19.10 -15.54 -4.09
CA THR A 148 18.18 -14.42 -4.25
C THR A 148 17.03 -14.55 -3.25
N VAL A 149 16.42 -13.42 -2.91
CA VAL A 149 15.24 -13.36 -2.05
C VAL A 149 14.05 -12.96 -2.89
N ILE A 150 13.01 -13.78 -2.85
CA ILE A 150 11.73 -13.47 -3.49
C ILE A 150 10.63 -13.33 -2.45
N THR A 151 9.64 -12.50 -2.74
CA THR A 151 8.40 -12.39 -1.97
C THR A 151 7.21 -12.55 -2.89
N ARG A 152 6.34 -13.53 -2.60
CA ARG A 152 5.04 -13.70 -3.26
C ARG A 152 3.98 -12.90 -2.52
N GLU A 153 3.25 -12.06 -3.24
CA GLU A 153 2.17 -11.23 -2.71
C GLU A 153 0.82 -11.87 -3.05
N TYR A 154 0.05 -12.18 -2.02
CA TYR A 154 -1.30 -12.75 -2.15
C TYR A 154 -2.35 -11.72 -1.78
N PRO A 155 -3.45 -11.59 -2.54
CA PRO A 155 -4.59 -10.81 -2.12
C PRO A 155 -5.27 -11.49 -0.93
N ALA A 156 -5.69 -10.70 0.05
CA ALA A 156 -6.36 -11.20 1.24
C ALA A 156 -7.58 -10.34 1.59
N ASP A 157 -8.58 -10.97 2.21
CA ASP A 157 -9.66 -10.25 2.84
C ASP A 157 -9.16 -9.63 4.14
N TRP A 158 -9.55 -8.39 4.36
CA TRP A 158 -9.21 -7.67 5.58
C TRP A 158 -10.19 -8.01 6.70
N LYS A 159 -9.68 -8.12 7.90
CA LYS A 159 -10.46 -8.14 9.15
C LYS A 159 -9.78 -7.24 10.17
N ARG A 160 -10.51 -6.81 11.18
CA ARG A 160 -9.97 -5.97 12.25
C ARG A 160 -8.71 -6.59 12.87
N GLY A 161 -7.63 -5.83 12.90
CA GLY A 161 -6.30 -6.25 13.35
C GLY A 161 -5.33 -6.60 12.23
N ASP A 162 -5.83 -6.77 11.00
CA ASP A 162 -4.96 -6.92 9.83
C ASP A 162 -4.56 -5.53 9.29
N GLU A 163 -3.46 -5.46 8.54
CA GLU A 163 -3.04 -4.24 7.87
C GLU A 163 -4.00 -3.86 6.73
N PRO A 164 -4.59 -2.64 6.73
CA PRO A 164 -5.49 -2.18 5.69
C PRO A 164 -4.70 -1.58 4.51
N TYR A 165 -4.41 -2.36 3.48
CA TYR A 165 -3.64 -1.89 2.32
C TYR A 165 -4.46 -1.03 1.34
N TYR A 166 -5.74 -1.39 1.12
CA TYR A 166 -6.58 -0.70 0.12
C TYR A 166 -8.00 -0.52 0.64
N PRO A 167 -8.54 0.72 0.65
CA PRO A 167 -9.95 0.93 0.95
C PRO A 167 -10.84 0.39 -0.18
N VAL A 168 -11.96 -0.22 0.18
CA VAL A 168 -12.97 -0.67 -0.79
C VAL A 168 -13.82 0.52 -1.20
N ASN A 169 -13.56 1.07 -2.39
CA ASN A 169 -14.23 2.26 -2.92
C ASN A 169 -15.51 1.92 -3.70
N ASP A 170 -16.48 1.29 -3.05
CA ASP A 170 -17.81 1.09 -3.59
C ASP A 170 -18.82 2.13 -3.06
N SER A 171 -20.06 2.10 -3.56
CA SER A 171 -21.10 3.06 -3.18
C SER A 171 -21.45 3.01 -1.69
N LYS A 172 -21.45 1.82 -1.08
CA LYS A 172 -21.71 1.61 0.35
C LYS A 172 -20.62 2.28 1.19
N ASN A 173 -19.35 1.94 0.94
CA ASN A 173 -18.22 2.47 1.68
C ASN A 173 -18.04 3.97 1.47
N ASN A 174 -18.25 4.47 0.24
CA ASN A 174 -18.19 5.90 -0.04
C ASN A 174 -19.30 6.69 0.69
N SER A 175 -20.50 6.12 0.82
CA SER A 175 -21.58 6.76 1.59
C SER A 175 -21.26 6.80 3.09
N LEU A 176 -20.74 5.72 3.64
CA LEU A 176 -20.32 5.65 5.03
C LEU A 176 -19.15 6.60 5.32
N TYR A 177 -18.16 6.64 4.42
CA TYR A 177 -17.02 7.55 4.53
C TYR A 177 -17.46 9.03 4.58
N LYS A 178 -18.42 9.44 3.75
CA LYS A 178 -18.97 10.81 3.78
C LYS A 178 -19.60 11.16 5.14
N GLN A 179 -20.32 10.22 5.75
CA GLN A 179 -20.90 10.44 7.09
C GLN A 179 -19.79 10.64 8.15
N TYR A 180 -18.67 9.89 8.04
CA TYR A 180 -17.51 10.11 8.91
C TYR A 180 -16.82 11.44 8.65
N GLN A 181 -16.75 11.90 7.39
CA GLN A 181 -16.23 13.23 7.06
C GLN A 181 -17.05 14.36 7.70
N GLU A 182 -18.38 14.21 7.75
CA GLU A 182 -19.28 15.16 8.42
C GLU A 182 -19.06 15.21 9.94
N LEU A 183 -18.64 14.09 10.54
CA LEU A 183 -18.28 14.07 11.97
C LEU A 183 -16.92 14.71 12.27
N ALA A 184 -16.03 14.75 11.27
CA ALA A 184 -14.68 15.28 11.40
C ALA A 184 -14.59 16.79 11.08
N SER A 185 -15.66 17.40 10.54
CA SER A 185 -15.75 18.83 10.20
C SER A 185 -16.26 19.67 11.37
#